data_3e6e4031e5d44fb423217c3579c6943c
#
_entry.id   3e6e4031e5d44fb423217c3579c6943c
#
_cell.length_a   1.000
_cell.length_b   1.000
_cell.length_c   1.000
_cell.angle_alpha   90.00
_cell.angle_beta   90.00
_cell.angle_gamma   90.00
#
_symmetry.space_group_name_H-M   'P 1'
#
loop_
_entity.id
_entity.type
_entity.pdbx_description
1 polymer ?
#
loop_
_entity_poly.entity_id
_entity_poly.type
_entity_poly.pdbx_seq_one_letter_code
_entity_poly.pdbx_strand_id
1 'polypeptide(L)'
;MSHTFSRQQLFDLVWSEPTRTIAKRLGISDVGLAKACRRADLLLPPRGYWAKLAAGKTARRPELPPRGPGRSDRIVWGQNRWNWAPDPIDLSTPDPPIPTFAETLDELAGRVRKQIGTVHRSRDLAAAHPRILKLLTEDELRRARQTESPYPTYDAPLFETTFEKRRLRLLNSLMRALDRVGVNLSIDDGEARTLTAHVADYRVSFTLDGVSKAPANGTRREAASGPLRCQLMALCGGTEPIEAWTDVEGQSLETRLADIAVAIVVHGERVCGASALHYREWVIKRKAELAEEQRRKEEERQRLERQRLERLEKARVARLLAQAMALKEAQEIRAYVSAVRDMQAALEDPLNETELQQWVDWALTQADRADPVLNGSFRTVQHDD
;
A
#
# COMPACT_ATOMS: atom_id res chain seq x y z
N MET A 1 0.58 -15.23 -6.73
CA MET A 1 -0.06 -14.32 -7.71
C MET A 1 -1.23 -13.64 -7.03
N SER A 2 -1.31 -12.32 -7.11
CA SER A 2 -2.47 -11.56 -6.59
C SER A 2 -3.52 -11.44 -7.71
N HIS A 3 -4.77 -11.72 -7.37
CA HIS A 3 -5.89 -11.56 -8.29
C HIS A 3 -6.75 -10.40 -7.81
N THR A 4 -7.09 -9.50 -8.73
CA THR A 4 -7.96 -8.36 -8.44
C THR A 4 -9.22 -8.44 -9.31
N PHE A 5 -10.39 -8.34 -8.68
CA PHE A 5 -11.69 -8.34 -9.34
C PHE A 5 -12.53 -7.18 -8.87
N SER A 6 -13.38 -6.64 -9.74
CA SER A 6 -14.50 -5.85 -9.29
C SER A 6 -15.59 -6.76 -8.69
N ARG A 7 -16.48 -6.19 -7.90
CA ARG A 7 -17.59 -6.92 -7.29
C ARG A 7 -18.50 -7.55 -8.36
N GLN A 8 -18.74 -6.85 -9.46
CA GLN A 8 -19.49 -7.35 -10.62
C GLN A 8 -18.75 -8.51 -11.29
N GLN A 9 -17.46 -8.36 -11.59
CA GLN A 9 -16.66 -9.41 -12.22
C GLN A 9 -16.64 -10.69 -11.38
N LEU A 10 -16.49 -10.55 -10.06
CA LEU A 10 -16.51 -11.71 -9.16
C LEU A 10 -17.88 -12.36 -9.09
N PHE A 11 -18.95 -11.56 -9.07
CA PHE A 11 -20.32 -12.06 -9.11
C PHE A 11 -20.58 -12.86 -10.40
N ASP A 12 -20.23 -12.30 -11.55
CA ASP A 12 -20.38 -12.99 -12.83
C ASP A 12 -19.59 -14.28 -12.88
N LEU A 13 -18.36 -14.26 -12.36
CA LEU A 13 -17.47 -15.41 -12.29
C LEU A 13 -18.09 -16.54 -11.44
N VAL A 14 -18.56 -16.26 -10.23
CA VAL A 14 -19.09 -17.29 -9.33
C VAL A 14 -20.45 -17.85 -9.78
N TRP A 15 -21.15 -17.15 -10.71
CA TRP A 15 -22.39 -17.60 -11.33
C TRP A 15 -22.19 -18.16 -12.74
N SER A 16 -20.94 -18.22 -13.26
CA SER A 16 -20.64 -18.84 -14.58
C SER A 16 -20.25 -20.32 -14.45
N GLU A 17 -19.60 -20.70 -13.34
CA GLU A 17 -19.11 -22.09 -13.14
C GLU A 17 -19.04 -22.44 -11.65
N PRO A 18 -18.92 -23.74 -11.29
CA PRO A 18 -18.85 -24.19 -9.91
C PRO A 18 -17.67 -23.55 -9.15
N THR A 19 -17.91 -23.11 -7.91
CA THR A 19 -16.90 -22.45 -7.05
C THR A 19 -15.62 -23.26 -6.88
N ARG A 20 -15.70 -24.61 -6.86
CA ARG A 20 -14.55 -25.50 -6.78
C ARG A 20 -13.66 -25.40 -8.04
N THR A 21 -14.26 -25.26 -9.22
CA THR A 21 -13.54 -25.11 -10.50
C THR A 21 -12.82 -23.75 -10.53
N ILE A 22 -13.52 -22.68 -10.14
CA ILE A 22 -12.95 -21.33 -10.06
C ILE A 22 -11.77 -21.31 -9.07
N ALA A 23 -11.96 -21.86 -7.86
CA ALA A 23 -10.96 -21.92 -6.82
C ALA A 23 -9.68 -22.63 -7.30
N LYS A 24 -9.82 -23.77 -8.00
CA LYS A 24 -8.70 -24.51 -8.58
C LYS A 24 -7.95 -23.66 -9.65
N ARG A 25 -8.70 -22.97 -10.53
CA ARG A 25 -8.11 -22.10 -11.56
C ARG A 25 -7.37 -20.91 -10.98
N LEU A 26 -7.88 -20.33 -9.89
CA LEU A 26 -7.26 -19.19 -9.21
C LEU A 26 -6.18 -19.57 -8.19
N GLY A 27 -5.91 -20.88 -7.99
CA GLY A 27 -4.93 -21.36 -7.02
C GLY A 27 -5.29 -21.06 -5.55
N ILE A 28 -6.59 -20.99 -5.23
CA ILE A 28 -7.10 -20.72 -3.88
C ILE A 28 -8.00 -21.86 -3.40
N SER A 29 -8.31 -21.88 -2.10
CA SER A 29 -9.30 -22.84 -1.57
C SER A 29 -10.73 -22.36 -1.88
N ASP A 30 -11.65 -23.29 -2.05
CA ASP A 30 -13.10 -23.03 -2.19
C ASP A 30 -13.67 -22.26 -0.99
N VAL A 31 -13.18 -22.59 0.22
CA VAL A 31 -13.50 -21.86 1.45
C VAL A 31 -12.98 -20.42 1.41
N GLY A 32 -11.78 -20.22 0.86
CA GLY A 32 -11.20 -18.88 0.66
C GLY A 32 -12.04 -18.04 -0.30
N LEU A 33 -12.43 -18.60 -1.43
CA LEU A 33 -13.33 -17.97 -2.38
C LEU A 33 -14.69 -17.62 -1.73
N ALA A 34 -15.28 -18.55 -1.02
CA ALA A 34 -16.55 -18.33 -0.32
C ALA A 34 -16.47 -17.23 0.75
N LYS A 35 -15.35 -17.14 1.50
CA LYS A 35 -15.11 -16.05 2.47
C LYS A 35 -15.00 -14.69 1.77
N ALA A 36 -14.31 -14.62 0.64
CA ALA A 36 -14.16 -13.38 -0.10
C ALA A 36 -15.50 -12.91 -0.70
N CYS A 37 -16.29 -13.84 -1.27
CA CYS A 37 -17.64 -13.51 -1.75
C CYS A 37 -18.52 -12.97 -0.62
N ARG A 38 -18.53 -13.62 0.56
CA ARG A 38 -19.27 -13.13 1.73
C ARG A 38 -18.81 -11.75 2.18
N ARG A 39 -17.49 -11.51 2.18
CA ARG A 39 -16.93 -10.19 2.53
C ARG A 39 -17.33 -9.11 1.54
N ALA A 40 -17.53 -9.49 0.27
CA ALA A 40 -17.98 -8.59 -0.78
C ALA A 40 -19.51 -8.48 -0.90
N ASP A 41 -20.27 -9.05 0.04
CA ASP A 41 -21.75 -9.14 0.01
C ASP A 41 -22.26 -9.79 -1.29
N LEU A 42 -21.58 -10.84 -1.76
CA LEU A 42 -21.97 -11.62 -2.92
C LEU A 42 -22.67 -12.91 -2.53
N LEU A 43 -23.81 -13.15 -3.15
CA LEU A 43 -24.54 -14.41 -3.01
C LEU A 43 -23.87 -15.48 -3.87
N LEU A 44 -23.59 -16.62 -3.26
CA LEU A 44 -23.09 -17.80 -3.95
C LEU A 44 -24.24 -18.69 -4.44
N PRO A 45 -24.05 -19.45 -5.54
CA PRO A 45 -25.01 -20.45 -5.96
C PRO A 45 -25.29 -21.45 -4.84
N PRO A 46 -26.57 -21.72 -4.54
CA PRO A 46 -26.94 -22.68 -3.48
C PRO A 46 -26.57 -24.12 -3.87
N ARG A 47 -26.49 -24.99 -2.89
CA ARG A 47 -26.22 -26.42 -3.13
C ARG A 47 -27.24 -26.99 -4.14
N GLY A 48 -26.74 -27.74 -5.13
CA GLY A 48 -27.58 -28.34 -6.16
C GLY A 48 -27.91 -27.41 -7.35
N TYR A 49 -27.52 -26.14 -7.32
CA TYR A 49 -27.73 -25.19 -8.43
C TYR A 49 -27.19 -25.74 -9.75
N TRP A 50 -25.94 -26.15 -9.77
CA TRP A 50 -25.27 -26.68 -10.98
C TRP A 50 -25.83 -28.04 -11.41
N ALA A 51 -26.24 -28.89 -10.48
CA ALA A 51 -26.89 -30.14 -10.79
C ALA A 51 -28.27 -29.93 -11.45
N LYS A 52 -29.01 -28.91 -11.04
CA LYS A 52 -30.29 -28.53 -11.67
C LYS A 52 -30.07 -28.02 -13.10
N LEU A 53 -29.06 -27.18 -13.32
CA LEU A 53 -28.72 -26.70 -14.67
C LEU A 53 -28.27 -27.84 -15.58
N ALA A 54 -27.43 -28.76 -15.09
CA ALA A 54 -26.98 -29.92 -15.83
C ALA A 54 -28.13 -30.88 -16.21
N ALA A 55 -29.20 -30.93 -15.40
CA ALA A 55 -30.43 -31.67 -15.66
C ALA A 55 -31.43 -30.92 -16.54
N GLY A 56 -31.04 -29.81 -17.19
CA GLY A 56 -31.90 -29.01 -18.06
C GLY A 56 -33.00 -28.21 -17.35
N LYS A 57 -32.95 -28.12 -16.01
CA LYS A 57 -33.94 -27.37 -15.24
C LYS A 57 -33.53 -25.91 -15.11
N THR A 58 -34.51 -25.02 -15.20
CA THR A 58 -34.27 -23.57 -14.97
C THR A 58 -33.91 -23.32 -13.52
N ALA A 59 -32.82 -22.58 -13.30
CA ALA A 59 -32.40 -22.10 -11.98
C ALA A 59 -32.21 -20.59 -12.02
N ARG A 60 -32.89 -19.88 -11.12
CA ARG A 60 -32.85 -18.41 -11.09
C ARG A 60 -31.50 -17.92 -10.58
N ARG A 61 -30.85 -17.07 -11.36
CA ARG A 61 -29.71 -16.25 -10.91
C ARG A 61 -30.28 -14.98 -10.26
N PRO A 62 -29.92 -14.63 -9.01
CA PRO A 62 -30.32 -13.36 -8.41
C PRO A 62 -29.61 -12.19 -9.09
N GLU A 63 -30.11 -11.00 -8.90
CA GLU A 63 -29.37 -9.78 -9.22
C GLU A 63 -28.25 -9.54 -8.22
N LEU A 64 -27.23 -8.77 -8.63
CA LEU A 64 -26.17 -8.37 -7.72
C LEU A 64 -26.78 -7.50 -6.59
N PRO A 65 -26.67 -7.93 -5.32
CA PRO A 65 -27.22 -7.15 -4.22
C PRO A 65 -26.50 -5.80 -4.09
N PRO A 66 -27.13 -4.76 -3.55
CA PRO A 66 -26.49 -3.49 -3.30
C PRO A 66 -25.25 -3.70 -2.38
N ARG A 67 -24.22 -2.90 -2.60
CA ARG A 67 -22.98 -2.95 -1.81
C ARG A 67 -23.25 -2.49 -0.38
N GLY A 68 -22.69 -3.19 0.60
CA GLY A 68 -22.71 -2.73 1.99
C GLY A 68 -21.89 -1.46 2.16
N PRO A 69 -22.30 -0.55 3.07
CA PRO A 69 -21.57 0.69 3.33
C PRO A 69 -20.11 0.42 3.71
N GLY A 70 -19.19 1.28 3.28
CA GLY A 70 -17.77 1.19 3.61
C GLY A 70 -17.04 0.00 2.98
N ARG A 71 -17.66 -0.77 2.09
CA ARG A 71 -16.99 -1.87 1.41
C ARG A 71 -16.35 -1.41 0.11
N SER A 72 -15.13 -1.92 -0.14
CA SER A 72 -14.48 -1.68 -1.42
C SER A 72 -15.17 -2.45 -2.54
N ASP A 73 -15.32 -1.84 -3.70
CA ASP A 73 -15.75 -2.54 -4.93
C ASP A 73 -14.61 -3.39 -5.52
N ARG A 74 -13.39 -3.15 -5.06
CA ARG A 74 -12.19 -3.90 -5.47
C ARG A 74 -11.90 -5.03 -4.48
N ILE A 75 -11.88 -6.26 -4.98
CA ILE A 75 -11.61 -7.46 -4.20
C ILE A 75 -10.25 -7.99 -4.62
N VAL A 76 -9.31 -8.04 -3.68
CA VAL A 76 -7.93 -8.50 -3.91
C VAL A 76 -7.70 -9.79 -3.16
N TRP A 77 -7.13 -10.80 -3.85
CA TRP A 77 -6.68 -12.07 -3.28
C TRP A 77 -5.17 -12.25 -3.42
N GLY A 78 -4.59 -13.03 -2.52
CA GLY A 78 -3.18 -13.42 -2.57
C GLY A 78 -2.24 -12.43 -1.90
N GLN A 79 -2.72 -11.30 -1.41
CA GLN A 79 -1.91 -10.46 -0.53
C GLN A 79 -1.81 -11.13 0.84
N ASN A 80 -0.57 -11.43 1.24
CA ASN A 80 -0.30 -11.86 2.60
C ASN A 80 -0.52 -10.64 3.51
N ARG A 81 -1.55 -10.67 4.35
CA ARG A 81 -1.90 -9.58 5.29
C ARG A 81 -0.74 -9.15 6.22
N TRP A 82 0.29 -9.98 6.31
CA TRP A 82 1.50 -9.76 7.11
C TRP A 82 2.64 -9.11 6.31
N ASN A 83 2.52 -9.00 4.99
CA ASN A 83 3.53 -8.36 4.16
C ASN A 83 3.12 -6.91 3.91
N TRP A 84 3.69 -5.98 4.67
CA TRP A 84 3.47 -4.53 4.56
C TRP A 84 4.04 -3.94 3.26
N ALA A 85 4.80 -4.72 2.51
CA ALA A 85 5.28 -4.28 1.21
C ALA A 85 4.09 -4.25 0.23
N PRO A 86 3.77 -3.11 -0.37
CA PRO A 86 2.80 -3.06 -1.44
C PRO A 86 3.27 -3.96 -2.58
N ASP A 87 2.32 -4.63 -3.25
CA ASP A 87 2.65 -5.41 -4.44
C ASP A 87 3.44 -4.54 -5.43
N PRO A 88 4.45 -5.11 -6.10
CA PRO A 88 5.20 -4.37 -7.10
C PRO A 88 4.24 -3.83 -8.16
N ILE A 89 4.30 -2.53 -8.39
CA ILE A 89 3.48 -1.88 -9.40
C ILE A 89 4.03 -2.24 -10.77
N ASP A 90 3.22 -2.93 -11.56
CA ASP A 90 3.53 -3.21 -12.94
C ASP A 90 3.16 -2.00 -13.82
N LEU A 91 4.17 -1.44 -14.49
CA LEU A 91 4.02 -0.29 -15.39
C LEU A 91 3.16 -0.61 -16.62
N SER A 92 3.08 -1.89 -17.01
CA SER A 92 2.28 -2.33 -18.16
C SER A 92 0.78 -2.36 -17.88
N THR A 93 0.36 -2.44 -16.62
CA THR A 93 -1.06 -2.46 -16.26
C THR A 93 -1.70 -1.09 -16.49
N PRO A 94 -2.96 -0.99 -16.94
CA PRO A 94 -3.65 0.31 -17.05
C PRO A 94 -3.81 0.97 -15.69
N ASP A 95 -3.98 2.28 -15.68
CA ASP A 95 -4.26 3.01 -14.45
C ASP A 95 -5.58 2.55 -13.85
N PRO A 96 -5.68 2.52 -12.51
CA PRO A 96 -6.95 2.16 -11.86
C PRO A 96 -8.06 3.10 -12.33
N PRO A 97 -9.25 2.58 -12.68
CA PRO A 97 -10.37 3.42 -13.08
C PRO A 97 -10.77 4.37 -11.94
N ILE A 98 -11.44 5.45 -12.28
CA ILE A 98 -12.04 6.34 -11.28
C ILE A 98 -13.07 5.51 -10.49
N PRO A 99 -13.03 5.53 -9.14
CA PRO A 99 -14.01 4.83 -8.34
C PRO A 99 -15.41 5.36 -8.64
N THR A 100 -16.30 4.49 -9.07
CA THR A 100 -17.71 4.80 -9.28
C THR A 100 -18.54 4.04 -8.25
N PHE A 101 -19.46 4.74 -7.60
CA PHE A 101 -20.38 4.14 -6.65
C PHE A 101 -21.77 4.10 -7.29
N ALA A 102 -22.41 2.95 -7.24
CA ALA A 102 -23.74 2.76 -7.84
C ALA A 102 -24.85 3.54 -7.12
N GLU A 103 -24.58 4.02 -5.90
CA GLU A 103 -25.53 4.70 -5.02
C GLU A 103 -24.88 6.01 -4.54
N THR A 104 -25.64 7.10 -4.57
CA THR A 104 -25.23 8.38 -3.98
C THR A 104 -25.27 8.33 -2.45
N LEU A 105 -24.59 9.26 -1.78
CA LEU A 105 -24.61 9.33 -0.32
C LEU A 105 -26.02 9.57 0.24
N ASP A 106 -26.87 10.29 -0.48
CA ASP A 106 -28.25 10.56 -0.05
C ASP A 106 -29.15 9.33 -0.21
N GLU A 107 -29.00 8.57 -1.31
CA GLU A 107 -29.66 7.28 -1.50
C GLU A 107 -29.25 6.27 -0.44
N LEU A 108 -27.93 6.19 -0.15
CA LEU A 108 -27.39 5.39 0.94
C LEU A 108 -28.02 5.79 2.29
N ALA A 109 -28.04 7.09 2.60
CA ALA A 109 -28.66 7.60 3.82
C ALA A 109 -30.13 7.19 3.94
N GLY A 110 -30.89 7.30 2.86
CA GLY A 110 -32.29 6.88 2.78
C GLY A 110 -32.46 5.37 3.00
N ARG A 111 -31.60 4.55 2.41
CA ARG A 111 -31.61 3.09 2.56
C ARG A 111 -31.24 2.68 4.00
N VAL A 112 -30.16 3.25 4.52
CA VAL A 112 -29.69 3.00 5.91
C VAL A 112 -30.76 3.41 6.92
N ARG A 113 -31.41 4.58 6.72
CA ARG A 113 -32.49 5.04 7.58
C ARG A 113 -33.69 4.06 7.60
N LYS A 114 -34.05 3.49 6.45
CA LYS A 114 -35.10 2.45 6.36
C LYS A 114 -34.69 1.16 7.12
N GLN A 115 -33.44 0.75 7.01
CA GLN A 115 -32.94 -0.47 7.71
C GLN A 115 -32.84 -0.26 9.23
N ILE A 116 -32.37 0.88 9.68
CA ILE A 116 -32.30 1.25 11.09
C ILE A 116 -33.73 1.31 11.67
N GLY A 117 -34.66 1.91 10.93
CA GLY A 117 -36.03 2.13 11.39
C GLY A 117 -36.07 3.04 12.62
N THR A 118 -37.12 2.91 13.43
CA THR A 118 -37.27 3.67 14.67
C THR A 118 -36.29 3.16 15.73
N VAL A 119 -35.52 4.09 16.30
CA VAL A 119 -34.61 3.81 17.41
C VAL A 119 -35.28 4.19 18.72
N HIS A 120 -35.66 3.19 19.48
CA HIS A 120 -36.28 3.40 20.78
C HIS A 120 -35.20 3.56 21.87
N ARG A 121 -35.40 4.52 22.76
CA ARG A 121 -34.58 4.66 23.95
C ARG A 121 -34.71 3.43 24.83
N SER A 122 -33.58 2.87 25.23
CA SER A 122 -33.52 1.79 26.22
C SER A 122 -34.05 2.28 27.57
N ARG A 123 -35.01 1.59 28.14
CA ARG A 123 -35.58 1.97 29.46
C ARG A 123 -34.62 1.56 30.59
N ASP A 124 -34.03 0.40 30.47
CA ASP A 124 -33.07 -0.16 31.42
C ASP A 124 -31.85 -0.73 30.69
N LEU A 125 -30.91 -1.28 31.42
CA LEU A 125 -29.70 -1.90 30.92
C LEU A 125 -29.64 -3.41 31.23
N ALA A 126 -30.72 -4.01 31.70
CA ALA A 126 -30.77 -5.43 32.07
C ALA A 126 -30.51 -6.35 30.85
N ALA A 127 -31.05 -5.98 29.70
CA ALA A 127 -30.81 -6.67 28.43
C ALA A 127 -29.97 -5.81 27.46
N ALA A 128 -28.95 -5.13 27.96
CA ALA A 128 -28.11 -4.28 27.15
C ALA A 128 -27.26 -5.07 26.15
N HIS A 129 -26.69 -4.35 25.18
CA HIS A 129 -25.71 -4.93 24.24
C HIS A 129 -24.55 -5.57 25.02
N PRO A 130 -23.98 -6.72 24.57
CA PRO A 130 -22.94 -7.46 25.32
C PRO A 130 -21.74 -6.60 25.76
N ARG A 131 -21.33 -5.64 24.95
CA ARG A 131 -20.24 -4.70 25.30
C ARG A 131 -20.59 -3.76 26.47
N ILE A 132 -21.85 -3.33 26.56
CA ILE A 132 -22.35 -2.54 27.69
C ILE A 132 -22.44 -3.39 28.95
N LEU A 133 -22.94 -4.62 28.83
CA LEU A 133 -22.98 -5.57 29.95
C LEU A 133 -21.58 -5.83 30.52
N LYS A 134 -20.57 -5.99 29.66
CA LYS A 134 -19.18 -6.13 30.07
C LYS A 134 -18.70 -4.92 30.91
N LEU A 135 -18.97 -3.69 30.44
CA LEU A 135 -18.63 -2.47 31.19
C LEU A 135 -19.31 -2.41 32.57
N LEU A 136 -20.59 -2.80 32.62
CA LEU A 136 -21.32 -2.80 33.89
C LEU A 136 -20.79 -3.88 34.86
N THR A 137 -20.42 -5.05 34.37
CA THR A 137 -19.78 -6.10 35.18
C THR A 137 -18.42 -5.63 35.73
N GLU A 138 -17.61 -4.95 34.89
CA GLU A 138 -16.36 -4.37 35.35
C GLU A 138 -16.58 -3.28 36.42
N ASP A 139 -17.64 -2.49 36.28
CA ASP A 139 -18.01 -1.44 37.25
C ASP A 139 -18.53 -2.04 38.57
N GLU A 140 -19.24 -3.15 38.53
CA GLU A 140 -19.64 -3.91 39.74
C GLU A 140 -18.41 -4.46 40.48
N LEU A 141 -17.41 -4.95 39.75
CA LEU A 141 -16.14 -5.39 40.36
C LEU A 141 -15.36 -4.23 40.99
N ARG A 142 -15.39 -3.02 40.40
CA ARG A 142 -14.84 -1.81 41.01
C ARG A 142 -15.55 -1.47 42.31
N ARG A 143 -16.88 -1.54 42.32
CA ARG A 143 -17.70 -1.29 43.53
C ARG A 143 -17.38 -2.30 44.63
N ALA A 144 -17.28 -3.58 44.34
CA ALA A 144 -16.92 -4.61 45.29
C ALA A 144 -15.55 -4.34 45.93
N ARG A 145 -14.54 -4.05 45.10
CA ARG A 145 -13.19 -3.70 45.57
C ARG A 145 -13.17 -2.44 46.45
N GLN A 146 -13.97 -1.42 46.13
CA GLN A 146 -14.08 -0.21 46.92
C GLN A 146 -14.72 -0.49 48.30
N THR A 147 -15.68 -1.39 48.36
CA THR A 147 -16.33 -1.79 49.62
C THR A 147 -15.39 -2.60 50.51
N GLU A 148 -14.51 -3.38 49.96
CA GLU A 148 -13.57 -4.25 50.70
C GLU A 148 -12.30 -3.46 51.15
N SER A 149 -11.99 -2.33 50.56
CA SER A 149 -10.80 -1.54 50.88
C SER A 149 -11.10 -0.47 51.94
N PRO A 150 -10.33 -0.42 53.03
CA PRO A 150 -10.45 0.66 54.02
C PRO A 150 -9.88 2.00 53.53
N TYR A 151 -9.20 2.02 52.39
CA TYR A 151 -8.61 3.23 51.80
C TYR A 151 -9.36 3.61 50.52
N PRO A 152 -9.52 4.93 50.23
CA PRO A 152 -10.09 5.35 48.96
C PRO A 152 -9.24 4.83 47.81
N THR A 153 -9.83 3.95 47.00
CA THR A 153 -9.20 3.42 45.79
C THR A 153 -9.37 4.42 44.66
N TYR A 154 -8.33 4.58 43.85
CA TYR A 154 -8.39 5.39 42.62
C TYR A 154 -9.35 4.78 41.56
N ASP A 155 -9.83 3.57 41.80
CA ASP A 155 -10.69 2.79 40.90
C ASP A 155 -12.17 2.84 41.39
N ALA A 156 -12.73 4.06 41.43
CA ALA A 156 -14.12 4.25 41.79
C ALA A 156 -15.07 3.82 40.66
N PRO A 157 -16.32 3.37 41.01
CA PRO A 157 -17.36 3.09 40.02
C PRO A 157 -17.63 4.30 39.12
N LEU A 158 -17.80 4.05 37.82
CA LEU A 158 -17.92 5.09 36.80
C LEU A 158 -19.37 5.41 36.42
N PHE A 159 -20.27 4.39 36.49
CA PHE A 159 -21.61 4.47 35.88
C PHE A 159 -22.74 4.58 36.91
N GLU A 160 -22.52 5.26 38.03
CA GLU A 160 -23.50 5.36 39.12
C GLU A 160 -24.50 6.50 38.98
N THR A 161 -24.05 7.62 38.39
CA THR A 161 -24.89 8.83 38.31
C THR A 161 -26.03 8.65 37.29
N THR A 162 -27.08 9.47 37.49
CA THR A 162 -28.21 9.52 36.53
C THR A 162 -27.77 9.90 35.14
N PHE A 163 -26.75 10.78 35.04
CA PHE A 163 -26.14 11.22 33.81
C PHE A 163 -25.46 10.04 33.09
N GLU A 164 -24.59 9.30 33.78
CA GLU A 164 -23.86 8.16 33.18
C GLU A 164 -24.82 7.05 32.79
N LYS A 165 -25.83 6.76 33.60
CA LYS A 165 -26.88 5.79 33.27
C LYS A 165 -27.67 6.22 32.03
N ARG A 166 -27.96 7.52 31.87
CA ARG A 166 -28.59 8.06 30.66
C ARG A 166 -27.69 7.89 29.43
N ARG A 167 -26.40 8.24 29.56
CA ARG A 167 -25.41 8.12 28.50
C ARG A 167 -25.25 6.67 28.01
N LEU A 168 -25.14 5.71 28.94
CA LEU A 168 -25.08 4.29 28.58
C LEU A 168 -26.35 3.78 27.89
N ARG A 169 -27.54 4.27 28.27
CA ARG A 169 -28.80 3.89 27.58
C ARG A 169 -28.82 4.43 26.14
N LEU A 170 -28.35 5.64 25.92
CA LEU A 170 -28.21 6.20 24.56
C LEU A 170 -27.21 5.40 23.73
N LEU A 171 -26.05 5.09 24.32
CA LEU A 171 -25.03 4.27 23.68
C LEU A 171 -25.55 2.88 23.31
N ASN A 172 -26.28 2.24 24.24
CA ASN A 172 -26.93 0.96 23.98
C ASN A 172 -27.92 1.01 22.81
N SER A 173 -28.74 2.05 22.74
CA SER A 173 -29.70 2.22 21.66
C SER A 173 -29.01 2.46 20.32
N LEU A 174 -27.90 3.25 20.32
CA LEU A 174 -27.08 3.51 19.14
C LEU A 174 -26.38 2.24 18.65
N MET A 175 -25.77 1.45 19.56
CA MET A 175 -25.15 0.16 19.22
C MET A 175 -26.14 -0.77 18.51
N ARG A 176 -27.34 -0.93 19.10
CA ARG A 176 -28.38 -1.77 18.50
C ARG A 176 -28.89 -1.24 17.14
N ALA A 177 -28.90 0.07 16.95
CA ALA A 177 -29.26 0.67 15.68
C ALA A 177 -28.21 0.39 14.60
N LEU A 178 -26.93 0.51 14.95
CA LEU A 178 -25.80 0.22 14.07
C LEU A 178 -25.69 -1.27 13.74
N ASP A 179 -25.96 -2.16 14.69
CA ASP A 179 -25.98 -3.62 14.46
C ASP A 179 -26.99 -4.03 13.36
N ARG A 180 -28.14 -3.34 13.26
CA ARG A 180 -29.14 -3.63 12.23
C ARG A 180 -28.63 -3.40 10.81
N VAL A 181 -27.60 -2.55 10.65
CA VAL A 181 -26.94 -2.26 9.37
C VAL A 181 -25.57 -2.92 9.26
N GLY A 182 -25.22 -3.83 10.18
CA GLY A 182 -23.99 -4.60 10.18
C GLY A 182 -22.76 -3.78 10.58
N VAL A 183 -22.95 -2.65 11.27
CA VAL A 183 -21.86 -1.80 11.77
C VAL A 183 -21.59 -2.12 13.23
N ASN A 184 -20.42 -2.67 13.52
CA ASN A 184 -19.97 -2.94 14.87
C ASN A 184 -19.38 -1.69 15.51
N LEU A 185 -19.67 -1.48 16.80
CA LEU A 185 -19.15 -0.36 17.56
C LEU A 185 -18.18 -0.86 18.63
N SER A 186 -16.94 -0.37 18.65
CA SER A 186 -15.98 -0.60 19.74
C SER A 186 -15.97 0.54 20.73
N ILE A 187 -15.61 0.23 21.96
CA ILE A 187 -15.39 1.18 23.03
C ILE A 187 -13.90 1.25 23.24
N ASP A 188 -13.34 2.46 23.10
CA ASP A 188 -11.87 2.64 23.01
C ASP A 188 -11.28 3.04 24.37
N ASP A 189 -12.12 3.46 25.33
CA ASP A 189 -11.71 3.80 26.68
C ASP A 189 -12.57 3.12 27.76
N GLY A 190 -12.05 3.05 29.00
CA GLY A 190 -12.77 2.41 30.12
C GLY A 190 -14.01 3.18 30.58
N GLU A 191 -14.17 4.45 30.18
CA GLU A 191 -15.31 5.31 30.51
C GLU A 191 -16.40 5.28 29.42
N ALA A 192 -16.16 4.64 28.28
CA ALA A 192 -17.05 4.59 27.11
C ALA A 192 -17.43 5.98 26.58
N ARG A 193 -16.46 6.90 26.54
CA ARG A 193 -16.62 8.25 26.01
C ARG A 193 -16.11 8.35 24.57
N THR A 194 -15.03 7.64 24.26
CA THR A 194 -14.43 7.54 22.95
C THR A 194 -14.83 6.21 22.32
N LEU A 195 -15.40 6.28 21.16
CA LEU A 195 -16.08 5.16 20.49
C LEU A 195 -15.62 5.09 19.03
N THR A 196 -15.49 3.88 18.52
CA THR A 196 -15.18 3.67 17.10
C THR A 196 -16.22 2.76 16.46
N ALA A 197 -16.90 3.25 15.44
CA ALA A 197 -17.77 2.47 14.59
C ALA A 197 -16.94 1.86 13.43
N HIS A 198 -17.08 0.54 13.24
CA HIS A 198 -16.44 -0.20 12.16
C HIS A 198 -17.43 -0.33 10.98
N VAL A 199 -17.33 0.62 10.04
CA VAL A 199 -18.13 0.59 8.82
C VAL A 199 -17.34 -0.21 7.79
N ALA A 200 -17.58 -1.51 7.77
CA ALA A 200 -16.79 -2.50 7.03
C ALA A 200 -15.27 -2.41 7.32
N ASP A 201 -14.48 -1.95 6.37
CA ASP A 201 -13.01 -1.85 6.50
C ASP A 201 -12.54 -0.51 7.09
N TYR A 202 -13.47 0.44 7.32
CA TYR A 202 -13.16 1.79 7.78
C TYR A 202 -13.59 2.02 9.22
N ARG A 203 -12.82 2.85 9.91
CA ARG A 203 -13.07 3.24 11.29
C ARG A 203 -13.58 4.68 11.33
N VAL A 204 -14.67 4.87 12.04
CA VAL A 204 -15.29 6.17 12.27
C VAL A 204 -15.30 6.43 13.76
N SER A 205 -14.44 7.33 14.21
CA SER A 205 -14.36 7.70 15.64
C SER A 205 -15.38 8.77 15.98
N PHE A 206 -16.00 8.63 17.14
CA PHE A 206 -16.92 9.62 17.67
C PHE A 206 -16.88 9.62 19.20
N THR A 207 -17.36 10.69 19.80
CA THR A 207 -17.43 10.83 21.25
C THR A 207 -18.88 10.99 21.70
N LEU A 208 -19.20 10.50 22.88
CA LEU A 208 -20.48 10.71 23.55
C LEU A 208 -20.22 11.11 25.01
N ASP A 209 -20.30 12.41 25.29
CA ASP A 209 -19.95 12.96 26.61
C ASP A 209 -20.79 14.20 26.96
N GLY A 210 -20.59 14.75 28.15
CA GLY A 210 -21.14 16.04 28.55
C GLY A 210 -20.50 17.21 27.80
N VAL A 211 -21.21 18.33 27.75
CA VAL A 211 -20.73 19.56 27.09
C VAL A 211 -19.61 20.24 27.89
N SER A 212 -19.59 20.10 29.22
CA SER A 212 -18.54 20.65 30.06
C SER A 212 -17.21 19.92 29.88
N LYS A 213 -16.16 20.64 29.50
CA LYS A 213 -14.79 20.10 29.51
C LYS A 213 -14.41 19.79 30.96
N ALA A 214 -14.09 18.52 31.26
CA ALA A 214 -13.43 18.20 32.52
C ALA A 214 -12.07 18.91 32.56
N PRO A 215 -11.65 19.47 33.72
CA PRO A 215 -10.32 20.06 33.87
C PRO A 215 -9.26 18.99 33.59
N ALA A 216 -8.21 19.38 32.88
CA ALA A 216 -7.13 18.49 32.43
C ALA A 216 -6.27 17.88 33.55
N ASN A 217 -6.44 18.34 34.79
CA ASN A 217 -5.66 17.90 35.95
C ASN A 217 -6.47 16.93 36.80
N GLY A 218 -6.17 15.69 36.72
CA GLY A 218 -6.29 14.47 37.52
C GLY A 218 -7.06 14.40 38.85
N THR A 219 -7.81 15.37 39.25
CA THR A 219 -8.73 15.29 40.37
C THR A 219 -10.09 14.83 39.86
N ARG A 220 -10.60 13.78 40.50
CA ARG A 220 -11.92 13.15 40.39
C ARG A 220 -12.88 14.01 39.57
N ARG A 221 -13.22 13.55 38.36
CA ARG A 221 -14.23 14.22 37.52
C ARG A 221 -15.45 14.51 38.38
N GLU A 222 -15.73 15.75 38.65
CA GLU A 222 -17.04 16.16 39.17
C GLU A 222 -18.06 15.49 38.27
N ALA A 223 -19.04 14.82 38.87
CA ALA A 223 -20.00 14.04 38.15
C ALA A 223 -20.55 14.88 37.01
N ALA A 224 -20.22 14.50 35.77
CA ALA A 224 -20.65 15.22 34.59
C ALA A 224 -22.17 15.37 34.70
N SER A 225 -22.64 16.57 34.76
CA SER A 225 -24.06 16.91 34.83
C SER A 225 -24.36 17.88 33.70
N GLY A 226 -25.53 17.77 33.11
CA GLY A 226 -25.96 18.70 32.06
C GLY A 226 -26.22 18.03 30.71
N PRO A 227 -26.21 18.82 29.61
CA PRO A 227 -26.51 18.32 28.26
C PRO A 227 -25.45 17.39 27.77
N LEU A 228 -25.88 16.29 27.09
CA LEU A 228 -25.02 15.38 26.39
C LEU A 228 -24.70 15.90 24.98
N ARG A 229 -23.52 15.58 24.51
CA ARG A 229 -23.06 15.84 23.14
C ARG A 229 -22.48 14.59 22.51
N CYS A 230 -22.90 14.32 21.28
CA CYS A 230 -22.28 13.35 20.40
C CYS A 230 -21.50 14.10 19.31
N GLN A 231 -20.23 13.77 19.11
CA GLN A 231 -19.37 14.42 18.11
C GLN A 231 -18.75 13.39 17.22
N LEU A 232 -18.96 13.51 15.91
CA LEU A 232 -18.31 12.71 14.89
C LEU A 232 -16.96 13.34 14.54
N MET A 233 -15.89 12.59 14.69
CA MET A 233 -14.54 13.10 14.53
C MET A 233 -14.03 12.94 13.12
N ALA A 234 -13.13 13.84 12.71
CA ALA A 234 -12.42 13.71 11.44
C ALA A 234 -11.50 12.48 11.44
N LEU A 235 -11.21 11.96 10.24
CA LEU A 235 -10.26 10.88 10.04
C LEU A 235 -8.85 11.26 10.51
N CYS A 236 -8.11 10.25 10.93
CA CYS A 236 -6.67 10.37 11.23
C CYS A 236 -6.31 11.32 12.38
N GLY A 237 -7.10 11.32 13.47
CA GLY A 237 -6.71 12.04 14.67
C GLY A 237 -6.94 13.55 14.63
N GLY A 238 -7.76 14.02 13.71
CA GLY A 238 -8.24 15.40 13.72
C GLY A 238 -8.97 15.70 15.03
N THR A 239 -8.63 16.82 15.65
CA THR A 239 -9.26 17.26 16.91
C THR A 239 -10.60 17.96 16.70
N GLU A 240 -10.91 18.34 15.47
CA GLU A 240 -12.15 19.04 15.15
C GLU A 240 -13.26 18.07 14.75
N PRO A 241 -14.46 18.23 15.31
CA PRO A 241 -15.60 17.42 14.92
C PRO A 241 -16.13 17.84 13.54
N ILE A 242 -16.48 16.86 12.70
CA ILE A 242 -17.12 17.09 11.40
C ILE A 242 -18.59 17.45 11.60
N GLU A 243 -19.23 16.79 12.57
CA GLU A 243 -20.65 16.95 12.89
C GLU A 243 -20.83 16.73 14.39
N ALA A 244 -21.74 17.50 14.99
CA ALA A 244 -22.02 17.44 16.41
C ALA A 244 -23.52 17.58 16.70
N TRP A 245 -24.01 16.75 17.59
CA TRP A 245 -25.36 16.79 18.12
C TRP A 245 -25.27 17.05 19.64
N THR A 246 -26.01 18.03 20.11
CA THR A 246 -26.05 18.40 21.53
C THR A 246 -27.50 18.44 22.00
N ASP A 247 -27.75 18.04 23.22
CA ASP A 247 -29.02 18.28 23.88
C ASP A 247 -29.29 19.76 23.91
N VAL A 248 -30.43 20.18 23.37
CA VAL A 248 -30.96 21.53 23.47
C VAL A 248 -32.42 21.45 23.90
N GLU A 249 -32.95 22.55 24.39
CA GLU A 249 -34.34 22.62 24.84
C GLU A 249 -35.29 22.22 23.69
N GLY A 250 -36.16 21.24 23.96
CA GLY A 250 -37.08 20.67 22.97
C GLY A 250 -36.47 19.61 22.02
N GLN A 251 -35.15 19.41 21.98
CA GLN A 251 -34.48 18.41 21.13
C GLN A 251 -33.43 17.64 21.95
N SER A 252 -33.81 16.49 22.46
CA SER A 252 -32.89 15.58 23.13
C SER A 252 -32.17 14.66 22.15
N LEU A 253 -30.97 14.15 22.51
CA LEU A 253 -30.24 13.18 21.69
C LEU A 253 -31.03 11.90 21.44
N GLU A 254 -31.93 11.54 22.34
CA GLU A 254 -32.84 10.39 22.20
C GLU A 254 -33.66 10.43 20.91
N THR A 255 -34.09 11.62 20.49
CA THR A 255 -34.89 11.81 19.26
C THR A 255 -34.04 11.77 17.99
N ARG A 256 -32.73 11.97 18.13
CA ARG A 256 -31.77 12.10 17.01
C ARG A 256 -30.88 10.85 16.82
N LEU A 257 -31.09 9.78 17.59
CA LEU A 257 -30.27 8.57 17.52
C LEU A 257 -30.24 7.92 16.13
N ALA A 258 -31.36 7.96 15.41
CA ALA A 258 -31.41 7.46 14.04
C ALA A 258 -30.57 8.30 13.08
N ASP A 259 -30.59 9.64 13.25
CA ASP A 259 -29.79 10.57 12.43
C ASP A 259 -28.30 10.38 12.71
N ILE A 260 -27.92 10.26 13.98
CA ILE A 260 -26.53 9.98 14.39
C ILE A 260 -26.03 8.67 13.79
N ALA A 261 -26.85 7.61 13.86
CA ALA A 261 -26.47 6.31 13.28
C ALA A 261 -26.31 6.39 11.75
N VAL A 262 -27.20 7.09 11.05
CA VAL A 262 -27.10 7.31 9.61
C VAL A 262 -25.83 8.11 9.28
N ALA A 263 -25.56 9.20 9.99
CA ALA A 263 -24.40 10.05 9.77
C ALA A 263 -23.08 9.27 9.93
N ILE A 264 -22.97 8.40 10.96
CA ILE A 264 -21.81 7.53 11.17
C ILE A 264 -21.60 6.64 9.95
N VAL A 265 -22.65 6.00 9.43
CA VAL A 265 -22.55 5.09 8.30
C VAL A 265 -22.20 5.82 7.00
N VAL A 266 -22.85 6.96 6.74
CA VAL A 266 -22.57 7.82 5.58
C VAL A 266 -21.14 8.37 5.63
N HIS A 267 -20.68 8.75 6.82
CA HIS A 267 -19.29 9.18 6.96
C HIS A 267 -18.32 8.04 6.62
N GLY A 268 -18.55 6.82 7.09
CA GLY A 268 -17.75 5.65 6.73
C GLY A 268 -17.71 5.41 5.21
N GLU A 269 -18.81 5.62 4.51
CA GLU A 269 -18.86 5.55 3.04
C GLU A 269 -18.06 6.67 2.37
N ARG A 270 -18.16 7.90 2.88
CA ARG A 270 -17.36 9.04 2.39
C ARG A 270 -15.86 8.76 2.52
N VAL A 271 -15.46 8.18 3.64
CA VAL A 271 -14.09 7.73 3.88
C VAL A 271 -13.65 6.67 2.89
N CYS A 272 -14.51 5.69 2.61
CA CYS A 272 -14.28 4.65 1.61
C CYS A 272 -14.00 5.29 0.24
N GLY A 273 -14.83 6.23 -0.19
CA GLY A 273 -14.65 6.96 -1.44
C GLY A 273 -13.35 7.74 -1.51
N ALA A 274 -13.05 8.50 -0.48
CA ALA A 274 -11.81 9.27 -0.39
C ALA A 274 -10.57 8.37 -0.42
N SER A 275 -10.58 7.24 0.30
CA SER A 275 -9.50 6.26 0.29
C SER A 275 -9.29 5.63 -1.09
N ALA A 276 -10.36 5.33 -1.81
CA ALA A 276 -10.27 4.77 -3.15
C ALA A 276 -9.66 5.76 -4.16
N LEU A 277 -10.03 7.04 -4.07
CA LEU A 277 -9.43 8.11 -4.87
C LEU A 277 -7.95 8.31 -4.54
N HIS A 278 -7.62 8.40 -3.27
CA HIS A 278 -6.23 8.54 -2.81
C HIS A 278 -5.35 7.36 -3.26
N TYR A 279 -5.86 6.13 -3.18
CA TYR A 279 -5.15 4.95 -3.69
C TYR A 279 -4.88 5.06 -5.19
N ARG A 280 -5.88 5.51 -5.98
CA ARG A 280 -5.70 5.72 -7.42
C ARG A 280 -4.60 6.76 -7.71
N GLU A 281 -4.65 7.90 -7.05
CA GLU A 281 -3.63 8.97 -7.20
C GLU A 281 -2.24 8.47 -6.82
N TRP A 282 -2.14 7.73 -5.72
CA TRP A 282 -0.87 7.13 -5.30
C TRP A 282 -0.32 6.16 -6.34
N VAL A 283 -1.16 5.29 -6.93
CA VAL A 283 -0.72 4.36 -7.99
C VAL A 283 -0.21 5.12 -9.20
N ILE A 284 -0.94 6.14 -9.67
CA ILE A 284 -0.54 6.96 -10.82
C ILE A 284 0.78 7.65 -10.56
N LYS A 285 0.93 8.30 -9.41
CA LYS A 285 2.16 8.98 -9.02
C LYS A 285 3.34 7.99 -8.94
N ARG A 286 3.14 6.85 -8.32
CA ARG A 286 4.19 5.84 -8.17
C ARG A 286 4.62 5.24 -9.50
N LYS A 287 3.70 5.03 -10.44
CA LYS A 287 4.03 4.62 -11.81
C LYS A 287 4.89 5.66 -12.52
N ALA A 288 4.53 6.94 -12.42
CA ALA A 288 5.31 8.02 -13.01
C ALA A 288 6.74 8.06 -12.46
N GLU A 289 6.91 7.93 -11.14
CA GLU A 289 8.22 7.86 -10.48
C GLU A 289 9.06 6.67 -10.97
N LEU A 290 8.46 5.48 -11.07
CA LEU A 290 9.13 4.27 -11.54
C LEU A 290 9.53 4.39 -13.03
N ALA A 291 8.68 4.95 -13.86
CA ALA A 291 8.98 5.18 -15.28
C ALA A 291 10.15 6.17 -15.45
N GLU A 292 10.18 7.23 -14.65
CA GLU A 292 11.29 8.19 -14.66
C GLU A 292 12.60 7.55 -14.17
N GLU A 293 12.55 6.74 -13.12
CA GLU A 293 13.71 5.99 -12.62
C GLU A 293 14.28 5.04 -13.67
N GLN A 294 13.41 4.33 -14.39
CA GLN A 294 13.83 3.46 -15.50
C GLN A 294 14.47 4.26 -16.63
N ARG A 295 13.89 5.39 -17.02
CA ARG A 295 14.47 6.27 -18.04
C ARG A 295 15.86 6.76 -17.64
N ARG A 296 16.03 7.22 -16.39
CA ARG A 296 17.34 7.67 -15.87
C ARG A 296 18.38 6.55 -15.90
N LYS A 297 18.02 5.34 -15.48
CA LYS A 297 18.92 4.18 -15.55
C LYS A 297 19.33 3.83 -16.97
N GLU A 298 18.39 3.91 -17.90
CA GLU A 298 18.68 3.67 -19.32
C GLU A 298 19.58 4.76 -19.92
N GLU A 299 19.33 6.02 -19.63
CA GLU A 299 20.18 7.15 -20.06
C GLU A 299 21.62 7.02 -19.49
N GLU A 300 21.75 6.61 -18.21
CA GLU A 300 23.05 6.37 -17.59
C GLU A 300 23.79 5.21 -18.26
N ARG A 301 23.09 4.10 -18.52
CA ARG A 301 23.64 2.94 -19.23
C ARG A 301 24.16 3.34 -20.60
N GLN A 302 23.37 4.09 -21.37
CA GLN A 302 23.76 4.56 -22.71
C GLN A 302 24.94 5.55 -22.64
N ARG A 303 25.00 6.38 -21.61
CA ARG A 303 26.13 7.30 -21.38
C ARG A 303 27.42 6.51 -21.09
N LEU A 304 27.35 5.53 -20.19
CA LEU A 304 28.51 4.68 -19.86
C LEU A 304 29.01 3.89 -21.09
N GLU A 305 28.08 3.34 -21.87
CA GLU A 305 28.44 2.61 -23.09
C GLU A 305 29.10 3.52 -24.12
N ARG A 306 28.57 4.72 -24.36
CA ARG A 306 29.24 5.71 -25.23
C ARG A 306 30.64 6.07 -24.75
N GLN A 307 30.81 6.28 -23.44
CA GLN A 307 32.14 6.56 -22.87
C GLN A 307 33.09 5.37 -23.03
N ARG A 308 32.59 4.13 -22.90
CA ARG A 308 33.37 2.91 -23.15
C ARG A 308 33.85 2.87 -24.59
N LEU A 309 32.95 3.02 -25.54
CA LEU A 309 33.30 3.05 -26.97
C LEU A 309 34.31 4.16 -27.32
N GLU A 310 34.11 5.36 -26.80
CA GLU A 310 35.07 6.48 -27.01
C GLU A 310 36.46 6.15 -26.44
N ARG A 311 36.55 5.51 -25.27
CA ARG A 311 37.83 5.09 -24.67
C ARG A 311 38.53 4.03 -25.54
N LEU A 312 37.77 3.04 -26.01
CA LEU A 312 38.30 2.00 -26.89
C LEU A 312 38.84 2.61 -28.19
N GLU A 313 38.08 3.50 -28.81
CA GLU A 313 38.53 4.16 -30.05
C GLU A 313 39.76 5.03 -29.82
N LYS A 314 39.84 5.82 -28.74
CA LYS A 314 41.02 6.56 -28.37
C LYS A 314 42.24 5.65 -28.14
N ALA A 315 42.06 4.51 -27.51
CA ALA A 315 43.13 3.55 -27.29
C ALA A 315 43.60 2.92 -28.60
N ARG A 316 42.68 2.61 -29.53
CA ARG A 316 43.00 2.11 -30.89
C ARG A 316 43.82 3.12 -31.68
N VAL A 317 43.39 4.40 -31.67
CA VAL A 317 44.13 5.47 -32.36
C VAL A 317 45.51 5.69 -31.73
N ALA A 318 45.60 5.72 -30.40
CA ALA A 318 46.89 5.88 -29.71
C ALA A 318 47.87 4.74 -30.04
N ARG A 319 47.38 3.48 -30.10
CA ARG A 319 48.15 2.29 -30.48
C ARG A 319 48.67 2.41 -31.94
N LEU A 320 47.76 2.80 -32.86
CA LEU A 320 48.14 2.98 -34.26
C LEU A 320 49.27 4.02 -34.42
N LEU A 321 49.14 5.14 -33.72
CA LEU A 321 50.18 6.20 -33.73
C LEU A 321 51.52 5.71 -33.15
N ALA A 322 51.45 4.95 -32.02
CA ALA A 322 52.66 4.37 -31.43
C ALA A 322 53.37 3.39 -32.39
N GLN A 323 52.61 2.52 -33.09
CA GLN A 323 53.16 1.59 -34.08
C GLN A 323 53.75 2.32 -35.29
N ALA A 324 53.10 3.42 -35.76
CA ALA A 324 53.65 4.21 -36.84
C ALA A 324 54.96 4.89 -36.44
N MET A 325 55.09 5.39 -35.20
CA MET A 325 56.34 5.92 -34.66
C MET A 325 57.41 4.85 -34.54
N ALA A 326 57.12 3.70 -34.01
CA ALA A 326 58.08 2.58 -33.89
C ALA A 326 58.60 2.10 -35.29
N LEU A 327 57.74 2.05 -36.30
CA LEU A 327 58.16 1.76 -37.68
C LEU A 327 59.15 2.82 -38.17
N LYS A 328 58.87 4.11 -37.91
CA LYS A 328 59.77 5.21 -38.31
C LYS A 328 61.10 5.08 -37.61
N GLU A 329 61.15 4.83 -36.32
CA GLU A 329 62.39 4.61 -35.53
C GLU A 329 63.19 3.42 -36.09
N ALA A 330 62.56 2.29 -36.38
CA ALA A 330 63.23 1.14 -36.99
C ALA A 330 63.82 1.49 -38.34
N GLN A 331 63.15 2.29 -39.19
CA GLN A 331 63.68 2.76 -40.48
C GLN A 331 64.88 3.72 -40.26
N GLU A 332 64.81 4.63 -39.32
CA GLU A 332 65.91 5.56 -38.99
C GLU A 332 67.15 4.75 -38.50
N ILE A 333 67.00 3.71 -37.70
CA ILE A 333 68.11 2.83 -37.27
C ILE A 333 68.75 2.16 -38.48
N ARG A 334 67.96 1.59 -39.40
CA ARG A 334 68.47 0.94 -40.63
C ARG A 334 69.20 1.95 -41.54
N ALA A 335 68.67 3.16 -41.69
CA ALA A 335 69.30 4.24 -42.44
C ALA A 335 70.64 4.68 -41.84
N TYR A 336 70.65 4.79 -40.47
CA TYR A 336 71.90 5.10 -39.75
C TYR A 336 72.96 4.01 -39.92
N VAL A 337 72.59 2.71 -39.81
CA VAL A 337 73.51 1.59 -40.05
C VAL A 337 74.08 1.64 -41.49
N SER A 338 73.31 1.99 -42.50
CA SER A 338 73.78 2.17 -43.89
C SER A 338 74.78 3.31 -43.99
N ALA A 339 74.48 4.47 -43.38
CA ALA A 339 75.33 5.64 -43.39
C ALA A 339 76.72 5.35 -42.71
N VAL A 340 76.70 4.59 -41.60
CA VAL A 340 77.93 4.16 -40.90
C VAL A 340 78.75 3.27 -41.78
N ARG A 341 78.17 2.29 -42.47
CA ARG A 341 78.85 1.42 -43.43
C ARG A 341 79.51 2.19 -44.53
N ASP A 342 78.82 3.15 -45.11
CA ASP A 342 79.31 3.94 -46.25
C ASP A 342 80.48 4.85 -45.87
N MET A 343 80.46 5.40 -44.62
CA MET A 343 81.47 6.34 -44.15
C MET A 343 82.66 5.64 -43.44
N GLN A 344 82.56 4.38 -43.06
CA GLN A 344 83.53 3.64 -42.29
C GLN A 344 84.95 3.67 -42.90
N ALA A 345 85.07 3.49 -44.26
CA ALA A 345 86.31 3.50 -44.99
C ALA A 345 87.02 4.91 -45.02
N ALA A 346 86.34 5.95 -44.71
CA ALA A 346 86.80 7.33 -44.68
C ALA A 346 87.18 7.85 -43.30
N LEU A 347 87.03 7.05 -42.22
CA LEU A 347 87.39 7.42 -40.86
C LEU A 347 88.90 7.30 -40.60
N GLU A 348 89.44 8.19 -39.73
CA GLU A 348 90.87 8.15 -39.33
C GLU A 348 91.29 6.83 -38.58
N ASP A 349 90.33 6.24 -37.86
CA ASP A 349 90.48 4.98 -37.12
C ASP A 349 89.27 4.07 -37.42
N PRO A 350 89.28 3.32 -38.54
CA PRO A 350 88.20 2.46 -38.94
C PRO A 350 88.17 1.20 -38.06
N LEU A 351 86.95 0.79 -37.66
CA LEU A 351 86.74 -0.51 -36.99
C LEU A 351 87.19 -1.66 -37.90
N ASN A 352 87.67 -2.75 -37.31
CA ASN A 352 87.95 -3.92 -38.10
C ASN A 352 86.64 -4.53 -38.64
N GLU A 353 86.72 -5.27 -39.75
CA GLU A 353 85.52 -5.76 -40.45
C GLU A 353 84.62 -6.66 -39.57
N THR A 354 85.23 -7.43 -38.65
CA THR A 354 84.50 -8.28 -37.74
C THR A 354 83.74 -7.50 -36.65
N GLU A 355 84.33 -6.44 -36.10
CA GLU A 355 83.71 -5.55 -35.11
C GLU A 355 82.59 -4.72 -35.75
N LEU A 356 82.82 -4.22 -36.93
CA LEU A 356 81.79 -3.51 -37.67
C LEU A 356 80.57 -4.41 -37.95
N GLN A 357 80.81 -5.64 -38.40
CA GLN A 357 79.75 -6.59 -38.68
C GLN A 357 78.97 -6.98 -37.42
N GLN A 358 79.62 -7.19 -36.31
CA GLN A 358 78.97 -7.46 -35.03
C GLN A 358 78.08 -6.29 -34.59
N TRP A 359 78.57 -5.07 -34.70
CA TRP A 359 77.78 -3.90 -34.41
C TRP A 359 76.56 -3.72 -35.32
N VAL A 360 76.75 -3.94 -36.62
CA VAL A 360 75.69 -3.88 -37.61
C VAL A 360 74.63 -4.92 -37.34
N ASP A 361 74.97 -6.18 -37.07
CA ASP A 361 74.04 -7.22 -36.77
C ASP A 361 73.22 -6.96 -35.48
N TRP A 362 73.93 -6.43 -34.46
CA TRP A 362 73.23 -5.98 -33.26
C TRP A 362 72.21 -4.85 -33.53
N ALA A 363 72.65 -3.79 -34.24
CA ALA A 363 71.79 -2.62 -34.53
C ALA A 363 70.60 -2.97 -35.41
N LEU A 364 70.78 -3.84 -36.44
CA LEU A 364 69.68 -4.34 -37.25
C LEU A 364 68.72 -5.22 -36.47
N THR A 365 69.24 -6.02 -35.53
CA THR A 365 68.40 -6.81 -34.63
C THR A 365 67.54 -5.91 -33.75
N GLN A 366 68.06 -4.73 -33.28
CA GLN A 366 67.26 -3.77 -32.52
C GLN A 366 66.17 -3.13 -33.41
N ALA A 367 66.51 -2.77 -34.64
CA ALA A 367 65.53 -2.26 -35.60
C ALA A 367 64.39 -3.26 -35.88
N ASP A 368 64.73 -4.53 -36.06
CA ASP A 368 63.75 -5.60 -36.34
C ASP A 368 62.82 -5.87 -35.14
N ARG A 369 63.39 -5.79 -33.93
CA ARG A 369 62.59 -5.90 -32.70
C ARG A 369 61.63 -4.70 -32.54
N ALA A 370 62.01 -3.50 -32.89
CA ALA A 370 61.23 -2.27 -32.84
C ALA A 370 60.14 -2.24 -33.96
N ASP A 371 60.42 -2.92 -35.07
CA ASP A 371 59.55 -2.84 -36.26
C ASP A 371 58.21 -3.56 -36.05
N PRO A 372 57.07 -2.83 -35.98
CA PRO A 372 55.77 -3.43 -35.74
C PRO A 372 55.27 -4.34 -36.84
N VAL A 373 55.82 -4.21 -38.07
CA VAL A 373 55.47 -5.09 -39.19
C VAL A 373 56.19 -6.42 -39.09
N LEU A 374 57.44 -6.44 -38.67
CA LEU A 374 58.21 -7.65 -38.53
C LEU A 374 57.89 -8.43 -37.22
N ASN A 375 57.67 -7.71 -36.14
CA ASN A 375 57.32 -8.37 -34.87
C ASN A 375 55.83 -8.75 -34.78
N GLY A 376 54.98 -8.39 -35.78
CA GLY A 376 53.59 -8.76 -35.88
C GLY A 376 52.67 -8.01 -34.93
N SER A 377 53.14 -6.97 -34.21
CA SER A 377 52.34 -6.24 -33.20
C SER A 377 51.12 -5.53 -33.81
N PHE A 378 51.07 -5.30 -35.09
CA PHE A 378 49.88 -4.75 -35.77
C PHE A 378 48.66 -5.70 -35.74
N ARG A 379 48.87 -7.02 -35.55
CA ARG A 379 47.82 -8.05 -35.51
C ARG A 379 47.03 -8.05 -34.20
N THR A 380 47.59 -7.48 -33.14
CA THR A 380 46.96 -7.50 -31.80
C THR A 380 45.75 -6.56 -31.69
N VAL A 381 45.42 -5.79 -32.71
CA VAL A 381 44.33 -4.79 -32.72
C VAL A 381 42.91 -5.43 -32.73
N GLN A 382 42.78 -6.74 -33.01
CA GLN A 382 41.46 -7.35 -33.27
C GLN A 382 40.83 -8.09 -32.08
N HIS A 383 41.43 -8.12 -30.89
CA HIS A 383 40.94 -8.94 -29.78
C HIS A 383 40.65 -8.17 -28.46
N ASP A 384 40.49 -6.86 -28.51
CA ASP A 384 39.98 -6.08 -27.35
C ASP A 384 38.44 -5.89 -27.45
N ASP A 385 37.70 -7.02 -27.40
CA ASP A 385 36.23 -7.06 -27.21
C ASP A 385 35.85 -6.92 -25.73
#